data_da236bea5bb9dcf9190b668125047c25
#
_entry.id   da236bea5bb9dcf9190b668125047c25
#
_cell.length_a   1.000
_cell.length_b   1.000
_cell.length_c   1.000
_cell.angle_alpha   90.00
_cell.angle_beta   90.00
_cell.angle_gamma   90.00
#
_symmetry.space_group_name_H-M   'P 1'
#
loop_
_entity.id
_entity.type
_entity.pdbx_description
1 polymer ?
#
loop_
_entity_poly.entity_id
_entity_poly.type
_entity_poly.pdbx_seq_one_letter_code
_entity_poly.pdbx_strand_id
1 'polypeptide(L)'
;MRPLRLAATAVACLTAIAALTACDPEGSGGGDAGKTAAAPPAASGTPSAGSTASGSPKSDPGAAPSAGGGKSSTVPAAAWIAPQQVPLNAALHWTAPATSAKSLGAKGQFQIEQLCHGKRSDDWTDTVPGVDTASLGGASGDWKADQSIVSFGDASKSSVAAQSAFGLLGAVKDEVKNCATTVPGAKAEITGDDSEYLVATVTVPQSDGGTVQVHEYLTTSGGALVELTLHAQTAKGAHPKTAWSAPADTAVLSALAKPVCTAFKDC
;
A
#
# COMPACT_ATOMS: atom_id res chain seq x y z
N MET A 1 24.51 -53.01 1.14
CA MET A 1 24.84 -52.69 -0.24
C MET A 1 23.59 -52.88 -1.09
N ARG A 2 22.93 -51.81 -1.48
CA ARG A 2 21.78 -51.82 -2.38
C ARG A 2 22.09 -50.83 -3.52
N PRO A 3 21.89 -51.21 -4.79
CA PRO A 3 22.29 -50.38 -5.93
C PRO A 3 21.30 -49.25 -6.23
N LEU A 4 21.86 -48.07 -6.51
CA LEU A 4 21.19 -46.92 -7.10
C LEU A 4 20.68 -47.27 -8.50
N ARG A 5 19.42 -47.02 -8.77
CA ARG A 5 18.87 -46.96 -10.12
C ARG A 5 18.72 -45.50 -10.55
N LEU A 6 19.57 -45.06 -11.44
CA LEU A 6 19.41 -43.80 -12.18
C LEU A 6 18.30 -44.01 -13.24
N ALA A 7 17.26 -43.18 -13.17
CA ALA A 7 16.30 -43.02 -14.23
C ALA A 7 16.58 -41.69 -14.93
N ALA A 8 17.05 -41.75 -16.17
CA ALA A 8 17.21 -40.61 -17.04
C ALA A 8 15.88 -40.33 -17.75
N THR A 9 15.28 -39.17 -17.52
CA THR A 9 14.13 -38.70 -18.30
C THR A 9 14.61 -37.61 -19.27
N ALA A 10 14.49 -37.89 -20.55
CA ALA A 10 14.74 -36.98 -21.64
C ALA A 10 13.57 -36.01 -21.76
N VAL A 11 13.87 -34.70 -21.72
CA VAL A 11 12.90 -33.62 -21.99
C VAL A 11 13.07 -33.21 -23.46
N ALA A 12 12.02 -33.40 -24.24
CA ALA A 12 11.92 -32.94 -25.61
C ALA A 12 11.49 -31.47 -25.64
N CYS A 13 12.34 -30.60 -26.15
CA CYS A 13 12.02 -29.20 -26.43
C CYS A 13 11.17 -29.11 -27.71
N LEU A 14 9.94 -28.65 -27.61
CA LEU A 14 9.13 -28.15 -28.71
C LEU A 14 9.20 -26.64 -28.76
N THR A 15 9.94 -26.11 -29.73
CA THR A 15 9.95 -24.72 -30.12
C THR A 15 8.78 -24.40 -31.05
N ALA A 16 7.81 -23.62 -30.57
CA ALA A 16 6.77 -23.03 -31.42
C ALA A 16 7.13 -21.55 -31.67
N ILE A 17 7.51 -21.26 -32.92
CA ILE A 17 7.70 -19.90 -33.44
C ILE A 17 6.34 -19.40 -33.91
N ALA A 18 5.75 -18.40 -33.26
CA ALA A 18 4.58 -17.68 -33.74
C ALA A 18 4.99 -16.36 -34.36
N ALA A 19 4.65 -16.18 -35.63
CA ALA A 19 4.93 -15.02 -36.46
C ALA A 19 4.13 -13.79 -35.99
N LEU A 20 4.84 -12.67 -35.85
CA LEU A 20 4.27 -11.33 -35.68
C LEU A 20 3.78 -10.80 -37.03
N THR A 21 2.49 -10.62 -37.18
CA THR A 21 1.89 -9.81 -38.23
C THR A 21 1.68 -8.40 -37.71
N ALA A 22 2.47 -7.48 -38.22
CA ALA A 22 2.26 -6.05 -38.09
C ALA A 22 1.06 -5.63 -38.94
N CYS A 23 0.06 -4.98 -38.32
CA CYS A 23 -0.95 -4.20 -39.02
C CYS A 23 -0.73 -2.72 -38.72
N ASP A 24 -0.30 -2.01 -39.74
CA ASP A 24 -0.28 -0.56 -39.83
C ASP A 24 -1.63 -0.10 -40.38
N PRO A 25 -2.30 0.89 -39.84
CA PRO A 25 -3.30 1.63 -40.54
C PRO A 25 -2.91 3.11 -40.68
N GLU A 26 -2.29 3.47 -41.79
CA GLU A 26 -2.44 4.81 -42.35
C GLU A 26 -3.88 5.00 -42.82
N GLY A 27 -4.50 6.09 -42.41
CA GLY A 27 -5.83 6.51 -42.83
C GLY A 27 -6.04 7.99 -42.62
N SER A 28 -5.57 8.77 -43.57
CA SER A 28 -5.90 10.20 -43.77
C SER A 28 -7.36 10.43 -44.13
N GLY A 29 -7.92 11.57 -43.68
CA GLY A 29 -9.12 12.23 -44.18
C GLY A 29 -9.75 13.09 -43.09
N GLY A 30 -9.72 14.40 -43.03
CA GLY A 30 -10.04 15.42 -44.00
C GLY A 30 -11.52 15.83 -43.90
N GLY A 31 -11.86 17.09 -43.44
CA GLY A 31 -13.17 17.70 -43.55
C GLY A 31 -13.67 18.31 -42.24
N ASP A 32 -13.51 19.51 -42.02
CA ASP A 32 -14.07 20.80 -42.42
C ASP A 32 -15.28 21.27 -41.57
N ALA A 33 -15.09 22.47 -41.03
CA ALA A 33 -15.95 23.58 -40.72
C ALA A 33 -17.34 23.41 -40.07
N GLY A 34 -17.51 24.13 -38.96
CA GLY A 34 -18.81 24.48 -38.39
C GLY A 34 -18.70 25.50 -37.26
N LYS A 35 -18.55 26.76 -37.61
CA LYS A 35 -18.75 27.92 -36.72
C LYS A 35 -20.15 27.91 -36.14
N THR A 36 -20.32 28.23 -34.88
CA THR A 36 -21.25 29.32 -34.46
C THR A 36 -20.98 29.71 -33.01
N ALA A 37 -20.84 31.01 -32.86
CA ALA A 37 -20.70 31.74 -31.60
C ALA A 37 -22.06 31.97 -30.92
N ALA A 38 -22.07 32.04 -29.61
CA ALA A 38 -22.91 32.94 -28.83
C ALA A 38 -22.46 33.00 -27.38
N ALA A 39 -21.97 34.13 -26.95
CA ALA A 39 -21.83 34.54 -25.54
C ALA A 39 -22.89 35.59 -25.25
N PRO A 40 -22.94 36.22 -24.04
CA PRO A 40 -23.54 35.81 -22.78
C PRO A 40 -24.78 36.65 -22.41
N PRO A 41 -25.29 36.64 -21.19
CA PRO A 41 -25.12 37.84 -20.38
C PRO A 41 -24.78 37.65 -18.89
N ALA A 42 -24.06 38.61 -18.40
CA ALA A 42 -23.79 38.91 -17.02
C ALA A 42 -25.04 39.38 -16.27
N ALA A 43 -25.12 39.07 -15.02
CA ALA A 43 -25.88 39.83 -14.04
C ALA A 43 -25.15 39.95 -12.73
N SER A 44 -24.80 41.16 -12.42
CA SER A 44 -24.26 41.69 -11.18
C SER A 44 -25.26 41.56 -10.02
N GLY A 45 -24.72 41.38 -8.83
CA GLY A 45 -25.50 41.48 -7.59
C GLY A 45 -24.65 41.37 -6.37
N THR A 46 -23.97 42.43 -5.98
CA THR A 46 -23.60 42.76 -4.59
C THR A 46 -24.49 43.97 -4.21
N PRO A 47 -24.77 44.31 -2.92
CA PRO A 47 -24.06 44.10 -1.68
C PRO A 47 -24.96 43.78 -0.45
N SER A 48 -24.45 43.40 0.66
CA SER A 48 -24.63 44.21 1.88
C SER A 48 -23.89 43.65 3.10
N ALA A 49 -23.22 44.53 3.74
CA ALA A 49 -22.52 44.35 5.00
C ALA A 49 -23.49 44.13 6.17
N GLY A 50 -23.04 43.35 7.16
CA GLY A 50 -23.67 43.19 8.47
C GLY A 50 -22.63 42.73 9.47
N SER A 51 -21.96 43.70 10.08
CA SER A 51 -21.14 43.51 11.30
C SER A 51 -22.06 43.18 12.48
N THR A 52 -21.63 42.25 13.34
CA THR A 52 -21.65 42.38 14.82
C THR A 52 -21.04 41.16 15.45
N ALA A 53 -19.91 41.32 16.05
CA ALA A 53 -19.61 41.26 17.48
C ALA A 53 -19.59 39.87 18.15
N SER A 54 -18.38 39.50 18.52
CA SER A 54 -17.96 39.18 19.89
C SER A 54 -18.49 37.92 20.54
N GLY A 55 -17.56 37.00 20.81
CA GLY A 55 -17.78 35.89 21.74
C GLY A 55 -16.72 34.82 21.54
N SER A 56 -15.48 35.08 21.93
CA SER A 56 -14.50 33.99 22.12
C SER A 56 -14.79 33.22 23.39
N PRO A 57 -15.06 31.92 23.33
CA PRO A 57 -14.81 31.08 24.48
C PRO A 57 -13.32 30.65 24.41
N LYS A 58 -12.58 31.03 25.44
CA LYS A 58 -11.30 30.42 25.80
C LYS A 58 -11.56 28.93 25.99
N SER A 59 -11.12 28.12 25.04
CA SER A 59 -10.98 26.70 25.24
C SER A 59 -9.62 26.47 25.88
N ASP A 60 -9.62 26.01 27.12
CA ASP A 60 -8.45 25.37 27.74
C ASP A 60 -7.87 24.32 26.82
N PRO A 61 -6.55 24.26 26.66
CA PRO A 61 -5.91 23.15 25.96
C PRO A 61 -5.95 21.90 26.87
N GLY A 62 -7.04 21.13 26.77
CA GLY A 62 -7.11 19.81 27.37
C GLY A 62 -5.95 18.97 26.89
N ALA A 63 -5.24 18.38 27.85
CA ALA A 63 -4.08 17.54 27.66
C ALA A 63 -4.29 16.52 26.53
N ALA A 64 -3.47 16.63 25.50
CA ALA A 64 -3.36 15.60 24.47
C ALA A 64 -2.95 14.28 25.14
N PRO A 65 -3.55 13.13 24.76
CA PRO A 65 -3.10 11.84 25.27
C PRO A 65 -1.63 11.66 24.86
N SER A 66 -0.79 11.35 25.85
CA SER A 66 0.63 11.04 25.65
C SER A 66 0.74 9.89 24.65
N ALA A 67 1.12 10.21 23.42
CA ALA A 67 1.51 9.23 22.43
C ALA A 67 2.73 8.47 22.97
N GLY A 68 2.63 7.13 23.03
CA GLY A 68 3.74 6.27 23.39
C GLY A 68 4.99 6.60 22.57
N GLY A 69 6.15 6.57 23.21
CA GLY A 69 7.44 7.14 22.84
C GLY A 69 8.09 6.73 21.50
N GLY A 70 7.38 6.79 20.39
CA GLY A 70 7.93 6.74 19.04
C GLY A 70 8.38 8.15 18.61
N LYS A 71 9.46 8.21 17.82
CA LYS A 71 9.83 9.45 17.15
C LYS A 71 8.72 9.84 16.17
N SER A 72 8.51 11.14 15.97
CA SER A 72 7.59 11.62 14.94
C SER A 72 7.99 11.08 13.57
N SER A 73 7.01 10.77 12.71
CA SER A 73 7.26 10.36 11.33
C SER A 73 8.01 11.46 10.56
N THR A 74 8.92 11.03 9.70
CA THR A 74 9.64 11.89 8.74
C THR A 74 8.90 12.00 7.42
N VAL A 75 7.92 11.15 7.18
CA VAL A 75 7.10 11.13 5.97
C VAL A 75 6.13 12.31 5.97
N PRO A 76 6.08 13.11 4.90
CA PRO A 76 5.14 14.22 4.79
C PRO A 76 3.69 13.76 4.94
N ALA A 77 2.86 14.56 5.61
CA ALA A 77 1.44 14.23 5.81
C ALA A 77 0.68 13.96 4.50
N ALA A 78 1.10 14.60 3.40
CA ALA A 78 0.52 14.42 2.07
C ALA A 78 0.89 13.08 1.39
N ALA A 79 1.87 12.33 1.92
CA ALA A 79 2.28 11.03 1.36
C ALA A 79 1.38 9.87 1.80
N TRP A 80 0.57 10.07 2.82
CA TRP A 80 -0.33 9.03 3.32
C TRP A 80 -1.60 8.91 2.48
N ILE A 81 -2.12 7.69 2.35
CA ILE A 81 -3.37 7.42 1.62
C ILE A 81 -4.54 8.18 2.23
N ALA A 82 -5.43 8.69 1.39
CA ALA A 82 -6.69 9.26 1.86
C ALA A 82 -7.62 8.14 2.37
N PRO A 83 -8.22 8.26 3.56
CA PRO A 83 -9.07 7.22 4.16
C PRO A 83 -10.17 6.69 3.22
N GLN A 84 -10.74 7.57 2.40
CA GLN A 84 -11.81 7.24 1.44
C GLN A 84 -11.37 6.28 0.34
N GLN A 85 -10.07 6.14 0.11
CA GLN A 85 -9.49 5.26 -0.89
C GLN A 85 -9.09 3.90 -0.33
N VAL A 86 -9.14 3.73 0.99
CA VAL A 86 -8.82 2.48 1.67
C VAL A 86 -10.03 1.54 1.60
N PRO A 87 -9.84 0.25 1.28
CA PRO A 87 -10.92 -0.75 1.33
C PRO A 87 -11.72 -0.68 2.63
N LEU A 88 -12.99 -0.97 2.58
CA LEU A 88 -13.93 -0.97 3.73
C LEU A 88 -14.20 0.40 4.38
N ASN A 89 -13.68 1.51 3.85
CA ASN A 89 -13.89 2.82 4.47
C ASN A 89 -15.38 3.19 4.66
N ALA A 90 -16.23 2.81 3.73
CA ALA A 90 -17.67 3.09 3.84
C ALA A 90 -18.33 2.47 5.09
N ALA A 91 -17.80 1.35 5.55
CA ALA A 91 -18.31 0.63 6.73
C ALA A 91 -17.53 0.99 8.01
N LEU A 92 -16.22 1.18 7.92
CA LEU A 92 -15.34 1.28 9.08
C LEU A 92 -14.86 2.71 9.38
N HIS A 93 -15.06 3.64 8.45
CA HIS A 93 -14.75 5.06 8.64
C HIS A 93 -13.31 5.32 9.12
N TRP A 94 -12.34 4.85 8.33
CA TRP A 94 -10.92 4.99 8.66
C TRP A 94 -10.51 6.41 9.02
N THR A 95 -9.62 6.54 9.96
CA THR A 95 -9.03 7.85 10.34
C THR A 95 -7.87 8.21 9.40
N ALA A 96 -7.53 9.49 9.32
CA ALA A 96 -6.40 9.94 8.53
C ALA A 96 -5.08 9.40 9.09
N PRO A 97 -4.26 8.66 8.31
CA PRO A 97 -3.02 8.02 8.79
C PRO A 97 -2.04 9.03 9.38
N ALA A 98 -1.92 10.21 8.78
CA ALA A 98 -0.99 11.25 9.24
C ALA A 98 -1.14 11.63 10.73
N THR A 99 -2.33 11.40 11.31
CA THR A 99 -2.59 11.73 12.72
C THR A 99 -1.96 10.76 13.72
N SER A 100 -1.68 9.54 13.27
CA SER A 100 -1.09 8.44 14.06
C SER A 100 0.34 8.09 13.63
N ALA A 101 0.86 8.79 12.61
CA ALA A 101 2.13 8.47 11.98
C ALA A 101 3.31 8.59 12.95
N LYS A 102 4.15 7.56 12.96
CA LYS A 102 5.35 7.47 13.80
C LYS A 102 6.46 6.74 13.07
N SER A 103 7.72 7.02 13.43
CA SER A 103 8.86 6.27 12.92
C SER A 103 9.20 5.09 13.84
N LEU A 104 9.38 3.94 13.23
CA LEU A 104 9.91 2.72 13.88
C LEU A 104 11.45 2.67 13.80
N GLY A 105 12.08 3.58 13.05
CA GLY A 105 13.52 3.62 12.82
C GLY A 105 14.02 2.52 11.88
N ALA A 106 15.34 2.42 11.73
CA ALA A 106 15.98 1.51 10.77
C ALA A 106 15.69 0.02 11.01
N LYS A 107 15.38 -0.37 12.24
CA LYS A 107 14.99 -1.75 12.59
C LYS A 107 13.49 -1.99 12.49
N GLY A 108 12.73 -0.98 12.05
CA GLY A 108 11.30 -1.13 11.80
C GLY A 108 11.04 -2.15 10.71
N GLN A 109 9.97 -2.90 10.86
CA GLN A 109 9.52 -3.90 9.89
C GLN A 109 8.13 -3.53 9.39
N PHE A 110 7.81 -3.95 8.19
CA PHE A 110 6.44 -3.93 7.69
C PHE A 110 5.56 -4.87 8.50
N GLN A 111 4.26 -4.63 8.49
CA GLN A 111 3.31 -5.46 9.24
C GLN A 111 3.34 -6.91 8.76
N ILE A 112 3.46 -7.12 7.44
CA ILE A 112 3.51 -8.45 6.87
C ILE A 112 4.80 -9.20 7.22
N GLU A 113 5.96 -8.51 7.30
CA GLU A 113 7.21 -9.10 7.75
C GLU A 113 7.09 -9.62 9.19
N GLN A 114 6.46 -8.83 10.08
CA GLN A 114 6.24 -9.24 11.47
C GLN A 114 5.31 -10.46 11.54
N LEU A 115 4.26 -10.49 10.74
CA LEU A 115 3.28 -11.57 10.72
C LEU A 115 3.89 -12.88 10.20
N CYS A 116 4.70 -12.79 9.16
CA CYS A 116 5.37 -13.95 8.56
C CYS A 116 6.70 -14.31 9.23
N HIS A 117 7.03 -13.67 10.36
CA HIS A 117 8.30 -13.83 11.08
C HIS A 117 9.52 -13.61 10.17
N GLY A 118 9.38 -12.69 9.23
CA GLY A 118 10.44 -12.31 8.31
C GLY A 118 11.67 -11.78 9.04
N LYS A 119 12.82 -12.07 8.47
CA LYS A 119 14.11 -11.57 8.95
C LYS A 119 14.83 -10.93 7.80
N ARG A 120 14.88 -9.61 7.80
CA ARG A 120 15.75 -8.90 6.88
C ARG A 120 17.20 -9.33 7.12
N SER A 121 17.96 -9.55 6.06
CA SER A 121 19.41 -9.72 6.17
C SER A 121 20.04 -8.47 6.81
N ASP A 122 21.20 -8.64 7.42
CA ASP A 122 21.94 -7.53 8.04
C ASP A 122 22.20 -6.40 7.02
N ASP A 123 22.50 -6.74 5.75
CA ASP A 123 22.70 -5.78 4.66
C ASP A 123 21.49 -4.86 4.46
N TRP A 124 20.27 -5.40 4.55
CA TRP A 124 19.05 -4.61 4.46
C TRP A 124 18.79 -3.78 5.71
N THR A 125 19.08 -4.32 6.90
CA THR A 125 18.91 -3.60 8.17
C THR A 125 19.76 -2.33 8.23
N ASP A 126 20.95 -2.37 7.65
CA ASP A 126 21.86 -1.23 7.61
C ASP A 126 21.51 -0.24 6.47
N THR A 127 20.82 -0.70 5.44
CA THR A 127 20.50 0.10 4.24
C THR A 127 19.16 0.81 4.35
N VAL A 128 18.16 0.22 5.05
CA VAL A 128 16.82 0.81 5.21
C VAL A 128 16.89 2.02 6.13
N PRO A 129 16.53 3.22 5.65
CA PRO A 129 16.66 4.46 6.43
C PRO A 129 15.70 4.53 7.61
N GLY A 130 14.65 3.75 7.58
CA GLY A 130 13.64 3.63 8.61
C GLY A 130 12.27 3.34 8.02
N VAL A 131 11.41 2.73 8.82
CA VAL A 131 10.00 2.50 8.49
C VAL A 131 9.16 3.52 9.26
N ASP A 132 8.40 4.31 8.54
CA ASP A 132 7.33 5.11 9.13
C ASP A 132 6.01 4.37 8.98
N THR A 133 5.23 4.29 10.05
CA THR A 133 3.96 3.58 10.09
C THR A 133 2.85 4.45 10.66
N ALA A 134 1.64 4.21 10.22
CA ALA A 134 0.44 4.89 10.70
C ALA A 134 -0.74 3.92 10.77
N SER A 135 -1.50 3.97 11.86
CA SER A 135 -2.75 3.23 11.98
C SER A 135 -3.91 4.08 11.49
N LEU A 136 -4.76 3.48 10.67
CA LEU A 136 -5.99 4.09 10.20
C LEU A 136 -7.17 3.76 11.15
N GLY A 137 -6.93 2.95 12.17
CA GLY A 137 -7.93 2.55 13.13
C GLY A 137 -8.46 1.13 12.89
N GLY A 138 -9.62 0.88 13.45
CA GLY A 138 -10.30 -0.40 13.40
C GLY A 138 -10.83 -0.84 14.75
N ALA A 139 -11.53 -1.97 14.79
CA ALA A 139 -12.17 -2.50 15.99
C ALA A 139 -11.74 -3.94 16.29
N SER A 140 -11.84 -4.33 17.56
CA SER A 140 -11.62 -5.72 17.96
C SER A 140 -12.67 -6.63 17.36
N GLY A 141 -12.24 -7.75 16.79
CA GLY A 141 -13.11 -8.72 16.12
C GLY A 141 -13.62 -8.22 14.75
N ASP A 142 -12.98 -7.22 14.20
CA ASP A 142 -13.23 -6.69 12.86
C ASP A 142 -11.88 -6.27 12.22
N TRP A 143 -11.93 -5.64 11.06
CA TRP A 143 -10.75 -5.18 10.35
C TRP A 143 -10.07 -4.00 11.05
N LYS A 144 -8.75 -3.99 10.93
CA LYS A 144 -7.87 -2.87 11.24
C LYS A 144 -7.06 -2.58 9.98
N ALA A 145 -6.65 -1.33 9.82
CA ALA A 145 -5.82 -0.92 8.71
C ALA A 145 -4.60 -0.15 9.20
N ASP A 146 -3.46 -0.49 8.65
CA ASP A 146 -2.18 0.17 8.89
C ASP A 146 -1.49 0.46 7.56
N GLN A 147 -0.82 1.60 7.46
CA GLN A 147 0.02 1.93 6.33
C GLN A 147 1.45 2.12 6.80
N SER A 148 2.41 1.60 6.03
CA SER A 148 3.84 1.81 6.28
C SER A 148 4.52 2.34 5.04
N ILE A 149 5.51 3.22 5.22
CA ILE A 149 6.29 3.84 4.15
C ILE A 149 7.77 3.78 4.52
N VAL A 150 8.59 3.32 3.57
CA VAL A 150 10.05 3.47 3.59
C VAL A 150 10.45 4.34 2.42
N SER A 151 11.17 5.43 2.67
CA SER A 151 11.69 6.29 1.61
C SER A 151 13.21 6.26 1.61
N PHE A 152 13.80 5.90 0.47
CA PHE A 152 15.24 5.91 0.21
C PHE A 152 15.71 7.24 -0.36
N GLY A 153 14.81 8.21 -0.51
CA GLY A 153 15.08 9.52 -1.07
C GLY A 153 14.47 9.72 -2.46
N ASP A 154 14.91 10.78 -3.11
CA ASP A 154 14.39 11.27 -4.39
C ASP A 154 14.99 10.46 -5.57
N ALA A 155 14.19 9.60 -6.19
CA ALA A 155 14.62 8.77 -7.32
C ALA A 155 14.91 9.59 -8.57
N SER A 156 14.37 10.79 -8.70
CA SER A 156 14.71 11.71 -9.81
C SER A 156 16.15 12.21 -9.73
N LYS A 157 16.72 12.20 -8.52
CA LYS A 157 18.11 12.61 -8.26
C LYS A 157 19.08 11.43 -8.16
N SER A 158 18.57 10.22 -7.87
CA SER A 158 19.41 9.04 -7.66
C SER A 158 18.66 7.77 -8.03
N SER A 159 19.11 7.07 -9.07
CA SER A 159 18.61 5.74 -9.42
C SER A 159 18.79 4.71 -8.29
N VAL A 160 19.71 4.95 -7.36
CA VAL A 160 19.93 4.08 -6.19
C VAL A 160 18.69 4.05 -5.29
N ALA A 161 17.99 5.17 -5.12
CA ALA A 161 16.77 5.22 -4.32
C ALA A 161 15.68 4.29 -4.88
N ALA A 162 15.42 4.37 -6.19
CA ALA A 162 14.47 3.46 -6.86
C ALA A 162 14.92 2.00 -6.76
N GLN A 163 16.20 1.70 -7.04
CA GLN A 163 16.73 0.34 -6.95
C GLN A 163 16.61 -0.23 -5.54
N SER A 164 16.84 0.60 -4.51
CA SER A 164 16.67 0.17 -3.11
C SER A 164 15.21 -0.14 -2.78
N ALA A 165 14.25 0.68 -3.26
CA ALA A 165 12.83 0.42 -3.08
C ALA A 165 12.40 -0.89 -3.75
N PHE A 166 12.84 -1.14 -5.00
CA PHE A 166 12.60 -2.39 -5.71
C PHE A 166 13.25 -3.60 -5.02
N GLY A 167 14.49 -3.45 -4.56
CA GLY A 167 15.19 -4.52 -3.84
C GLY A 167 14.48 -4.88 -2.55
N LEU A 168 14.02 -3.89 -1.76
CA LEU A 168 13.25 -4.13 -0.55
C LEU A 168 11.90 -4.78 -0.86
N LEU A 169 11.19 -4.33 -1.92
CA LEU A 169 9.97 -4.98 -2.37
C LEU A 169 10.21 -6.46 -2.69
N GLY A 170 11.29 -6.78 -3.40
CA GLY A 170 11.69 -8.16 -3.70
C GLY A 170 11.88 -9.00 -2.45
N ALA A 171 12.60 -8.48 -1.45
CA ALA A 171 12.81 -9.15 -0.18
C ALA A 171 11.49 -9.43 0.57
N VAL A 172 10.60 -8.41 0.67
CA VAL A 172 9.31 -8.57 1.34
C VAL A 172 8.40 -9.55 0.59
N LYS A 173 8.41 -9.54 -0.75
CA LYS A 173 7.69 -10.54 -1.56
C LYS A 173 8.13 -11.97 -1.26
N ASP A 174 9.43 -12.19 -1.14
CA ASP A 174 9.97 -13.51 -0.81
C ASP A 174 9.53 -13.96 0.59
N GLU A 175 9.47 -13.05 1.55
CA GLU A 175 8.94 -13.35 2.88
C GLU A 175 7.46 -13.73 2.86
N VAL A 176 6.62 -13.02 2.09
CA VAL A 176 5.20 -13.36 1.92
C VAL A 176 5.06 -14.74 1.28
N LYS A 177 5.80 -15.03 0.20
CA LYS A 177 5.80 -16.32 -0.49
C LYS A 177 6.24 -17.47 0.43
N ASN A 178 7.18 -17.19 1.32
CA ASN A 178 7.73 -18.16 2.27
C ASN A 178 7.00 -18.18 3.63
N CYS A 179 5.94 -17.40 3.81
CA CYS A 179 5.23 -17.26 5.08
C CYS A 179 4.80 -18.61 5.68
N ALA A 180 4.34 -19.54 4.85
CA ALA A 180 3.99 -20.90 5.28
C ALA A 180 5.18 -21.73 5.78
N THR A 181 6.40 -21.37 5.40
CA THR A 181 7.63 -22.04 5.85
C THR A 181 8.07 -21.52 7.22
N THR A 182 7.90 -20.22 7.45
CA THR A 182 8.32 -19.55 8.69
C THR A 182 7.26 -19.62 9.79
N VAL A 183 5.97 -19.65 9.38
CA VAL A 183 4.83 -19.71 10.29
C VAL A 183 4.01 -20.97 10.00
N PRO A 184 4.11 -22.01 10.85
CA PRO A 184 3.40 -23.26 10.63
C PRO A 184 1.90 -23.09 10.47
N GLY A 185 1.34 -23.60 9.37
CA GLY A 185 -0.09 -23.53 9.06
C GLY A 185 -0.53 -22.20 8.40
N ALA A 186 0.35 -21.24 8.23
CA ALA A 186 0.04 -20.04 7.44
C ALA A 186 -0.23 -20.42 5.96
N LYS A 187 -1.04 -19.59 5.30
CA LYS A 187 -1.32 -19.70 3.87
C LYS A 187 -1.19 -18.31 3.27
N ALA A 188 -0.48 -18.20 2.16
CA ALA A 188 -0.40 -16.99 1.37
C ALA A 188 -0.96 -17.28 -0.03
N GLU A 189 -1.94 -16.51 -0.44
CA GLU A 189 -2.52 -16.50 -1.77
C GLU A 189 -2.14 -15.18 -2.46
N ILE A 190 -1.32 -15.28 -3.49
CA ILE A 190 -0.86 -14.14 -4.27
C ILE A 190 -1.89 -13.87 -5.37
N THR A 191 -2.53 -12.71 -5.36
CA THR A 191 -3.51 -12.30 -6.37
C THR A 191 -2.94 -11.33 -7.41
N GLY A 192 -1.83 -10.67 -7.09
CA GLY A 192 -1.09 -9.81 -7.99
C GLY A 192 0.40 -9.81 -7.66
N ASP A 193 1.26 -10.03 -8.65
CA ASP A 193 2.72 -10.03 -8.51
C ASP A 193 3.36 -9.47 -9.79
N ASP A 194 3.96 -8.29 -9.68
CA ASP A 194 4.68 -7.61 -10.75
C ASP A 194 5.98 -7.03 -10.19
N SER A 195 6.87 -6.53 -11.05
CA SER A 195 8.12 -5.87 -10.62
C SER A 195 7.90 -4.75 -9.61
N GLU A 196 6.76 -4.04 -9.69
CA GLU A 196 6.48 -2.83 -8.91
C GLU A 196 5.51 -3.04 -7.75
N TYR A 197 4.85 -4.19 -7.65
CA TYR A 197 3.86 -4.43 -6.59
C TYR A 197 3.68 -5.90 -6.22
N LEU A 198 3.03 -6.11 -5.07
CA LEU A 198 2.45 -7.38 -4.64
C LEU A 198 1.06 -7.13 -4.07
N VAL A 199 0.13 -8.02 -4.39
CA VAL A 199 -1.15 -8.14 -3.68
C VAL A 199 -1.31 -9.57 -3.22
N ALA A 200 -1.61 -9.74 -1.93
CA ALA A 200 -1.73 -11.06 -1.34
C ALA A 200 -2.83 -11.11 -0.27
N THR A 201 -3.42 -12.28 -0.10
CA THR A 201 -4.19 -12.63 1.11
C THR A 201 -3.39 -13.62 1.92
N VAL A 202 -3.10 -13.29 3.19
CA VAL A 202 -2.36 -14.16 4.10
C VAL A 202 -3.27 -14.53 5.26
N THR A 203 -3.30 -15.82 5.60
CA THR A 203 -4.03 -16.35 6.76
C THR A 203 -3.05 -17.04 7.70
N VAL A 204 -3.02 -16.62 8.95
CA VAL A 204 -2.13 -17.16 9.97
C VAL A 204 -2.95 -17.74 11.11
N PRO A 205 -2.80 -19.03 11.42
CA PRO A 205 -3.43 -19.62 12.59
C PRO A 205 -2.83 -19.07 13.89
N GLN A 206 -3.66 -18.88 14.88
CA GLN A 206 -3.25 -18.46 16.22
C GLN A 206 -3.24 -19.65 17.19
N SER A 207 -2.43 -19.56 18.26
CA SER A 207 -2.27 -20.62 19.25
C SER A 207 -3.57 -20.96 20.01
N ASP A 208 -4.51 -20.03 20.09
CA ASP A 208 -5.85 -20.22 20.68
C ASP A 208 -6.86 -20.86 19.72
N GLY A 209 -6.41 -21.21 18.51
CA GLY A 209 -7.24 -21.76 17.43
C GLY A 209 -7.97 -20.71 16.60
N GLY A 210 -7.77 -19.43 16.90
CA GLY A 210 -8.22 -18.32 16.06
C GLY A 210 -7.39 -18.17 14.80
N THR A 211 -7.69 -17.14 14.02
CA THR A 211 -6.93 -16.80 12.80
C THR A 211 -6.71 -15.29 12.70
N VAL A 212 -5.57 -14.92 12.11
CA VAL A 212 -5.38 -13.57 11.54
C VAL A 212 -5.49 -13.69 10.04
N GLN A 213 -6.42 -12.97 9.46
CA GLN A 213 -6.55 -12.79 8.01
C GLN A 213 -6.01 -11.41 7.64
N VAL A 214 -5.21 -11.36 6.58
CA VAL A 214 -4.57 -10.13 6.09
C VAL A 214 -4.83 -9.99 4.61
N HIS A 215 -5.20 -8.79 4.20
CA HIS A 215 -5.11 -8.36 2.81
C HIS A 215 -3.97 -7.35 2.71
N GLU A 216 -2.98 -7.71 1.92
CA GLU A 216 -1.72 -7.02 1.79
C GLU A 216 -1.59 -6.37 0.43
N TYR A 217 -1.22 -5.09 0.41
CA TYR A 217 -0.90 -4.32 -0.77
C TYR A 217 0.47 -3.68 -0.59
N LEU A 218 1.41 -4.05 -1.43
CA LEU A 218 2.76 -3.48 -1.48
C LEU A 218 2.98 -2.85 -2.86
N THR A 219 3.52 -1.65 -2.91
CA THR A 219 3.88 -1.00 -4.17
C THR A 219 5.08 -0.08 -4.00
N THR A 220 5.89 0.02 -5.05
CA THR A 220 6.93 1.04 -5.13
C THR A 220 6.36 2.32 -5.75
N SER A 221 6.93 3.45 -5.34
CA SER A 221 6.63 4.76 -5.94
C SER A 221 7.89 5.61 -5.86
N GLY A 222 8.51 5.86 -7.00
CA GLY A 222 9.80 6.53 -7.05
C GLY A 222 10.84 5.82 -6.18
N GLY A 223 11.45 6.54 -5.24
CA GLY A 223 12.40 6.00 -4.26
C GLY A 223 11.76 5.48 -2.97
N ALA A 224 10.49 5.10 -2.96
CA ALA A 224 9.81 4.61 -1.77
C ALA A 224 9.14 3.25 -1.99
N LEU A 225 9.04 2.44 -0.91
CA LEU A 225 8.18 1.28 -0.80
C LEU A 225 7.03 1.60 0.17
N VAL A 226 5.82 1.27 -0.24
CA VAL A 226 4.58 1.53 0.51
C VAL A 226 3.84 0.23 0.74
N GLU A 227 3.43 0.01 1.98
CA GLU A 227 2.55 -1.07 2.42
C GLU A 227 1.20 -0.51 2.84
N LEU A 228 0.13 -1.20 2.50
CA LEU A 228 -1.17 -1.11 3.17
C LEU A 228 -1.60 -2.50 3.59
N THR A 229 -1.74 -2.68 4.89
CA THR A 229 -2.18 -3.94 5.49
C THR A 229 -3.57 -3.75 6.09
N LEU A 230 -4.54 -4.54 5.64
CA LEU A 230 -5.83 -4.68 6.32
C LEU A 230 -5.88 -6.05 6.97
N HIS A 231 -6.00 -6.09 8.29
CA HIS A 231 -5.96 -7.35 9.03
C HIS A 231 -7.13 -7.48 10.00
N ALA A 232 -7.61 -8.71 10.16
CA ALA A 232 -8.64 -9.06 11.14
C ALA A 232 -8.21 -10.28 11.93
N GLN A 233 -8.24 -10.16 13.26
CA GLN A 233 -8.02 -11.27 14.17
C GLN A 233 -9.38 -11.78 14.67
N THR A 234 -9.64 -13.05 14.47
CA THR A 234 -10.92 -13.69 14.83
C THR A 234 -10.66 -14.93 15.70
N ALA A 235 -11.59 -15.20 16.61
CA ALA A 235 -11.60 -16.43 17.38
C ALA A 235 -11.88 -17.65 16.47
N LYS A 236 -11.63 -18.85 16.99
CA LYS A 236 -11.89 -20.11 16.27
C LYS A 236 -13.33 -20.17 15.71
N GLY A 237 -13.42 -20.35 14.40
CA GLY A 237 -14.70 -20.45 13.70
C GLY A 237 -15.49 -19.15 13.55
N ALA A 238 -14.93 -18.02 13.99
CA ALA A 238 -15.51 -16.72 13.78
C ALA A 238 -14.99 -16.07 12.48
N HIS A 239 -15.72 -15.07 12.00
CA HIS A 239 -15.35 -14.22 10.86
C HIS A 239 -15.36 -12.74 11.31
N PRO A 240 -14.67 -11.86 10.59
CA PRO A 240 -14.82 -10.43 10.80
C PRO A 240 -16.29 -10.01 10.71
N LYS A 241 -16.70 -9.03 11.52
CA LYS A 241 -18.09 -8.53 11.54
C LYS A 241 -18.46 -7.89 10.20
N THR A 242 -17.51 -7.20 9.59
CA THR A 242 -17.64 -6.58 8.27
C THR A 242 -17.13 -7.57 7.22
N ALA A 243 -17.98 -7.95 6.27
CA ALA A 243 -17.56 -8.79 5.15
C ALA A 243 -16.52 -8.05 4.30
N TRP A 244 -15.51 -8.79 3.82
CA TRP A 244 -14.49 -8.21 2.95
C TRP A 244 -15.10 -7.67 1.65
N SER A 245 -14.74 -6.45 1.31
CA SER A 245 -15.07 -5.81 0.03
C SER A 245 -13.99 -4.78 -0.29
N ALA A 246 -13.44 -4.84 -1.48
CA ALA A 246 -12.42 -3.92 -1.95
C ALA A 246 -12.72 -3.46 -3.37
N PRO A 247 -12.24 -2.27 -3.75
CA PRO A 247 -12.08 -1.90 -5.16
C PRO A 247 -11.15 -2.87 -5.88
N ALA A 248 -11.01 -2.73 -7.21
CA ALA A 248 -9.97 -3.46 -7.94
C ALA A 248 -8.59 -3.17 -7.36
N ASP A 249 -7.72 -4.18 -7.27
CA ASP A 249 -6.38 -4.08 -6.67
C ASP A 249 -5.56 -2.94 -7.28
N THR A 250 -5.64 -2.74 -8.60
CA THR A 250 -4.99 -1.63 -9.30
C THR A 250 -5.42 -0.25 -8.81
N ALA A 251 -6.67 -0.10 -8.38
CA ALA A 251 -7.17 1.16 -7.82
C ALA A 251 -6.58 1.41 -6.42
N VAL A 252 -6.47 0.38 -5.58
CA VAL A 252 -5.84 0.47 -4.26
C VAL A 252 -4.35 0.78 -4.40
N LEU A 253 -3.63 0.06 -5.25
CA LEU A 253 -2.20 0.29 -5.52
C LEU A 253 -1.93 1.71 -6.03
N SER A 254 -2.76 2.20 -6.96
CA SER A 254 -2.65 3.58 -7.45
C SER A 254 -2.93 4.61 -6.36
N ALA A 255 -3.89 4.33 -5.47
CA ALA A 255 -4.21 5.19 -4.34
C ALA A 255 -3.07 5.25 -3.30
N LEU A 256 -2.27 4.19 -3.19
CA LEU A 256 -1.07 4.15 -2.35
C LEU A 256 0.11 4.89 -2.98
N ALA A 257 0.37 4.64 -4.26
CA ALA A 257 1.53 5.18 -4.96
C ALA A 257 1.44 6.69 -5.19
N LYS A 258 0.29 7.20 -5.63
CA LYS A 258 0.11 8.59 -6.06
C LYS A 258 0.41 9.64 -4.97
N PRO A 259 -0.05 9.52 -3.72
CA PRO A 259 0.29 10.48 -2.66
C PRO A 259 1.80 10.54 -2.40
N VAL A 260 2.46 9.39 -2.37
CA VAL A 260 3.91 9.28 -2.15
C VAL A 260 4.68 9.97 -3.26
N CYS A 261 4.37 9.62 -4.50
CA CYS A 261 4.93 10.25 -5.70
C CYS A 261 4.81 11.78 -5.65
N THR A 262 3.63 12.28 -5.33
CA THR A 262 3.39 13.74 -5.25
C THR A 262 4.16 14.40 -4.10
N ALA A 263 4.20 13.77 -2.93
CA ALA A 263 4.81 14.33 -1.72
C ALA A 263 6.35 14.37 -1.82
N PHE A 264 6.95 13.36 -2.43
CA PHE A 264 8.40 13.28 -2.62
C PHE A 264 8.87 13.86 -3.97
N LYS A 265 7.94 14.27 -4.86
CA LYS A 265 8.22 14.81 -6.21
C LYS A 265 9.01 13.83 -7.07
N ASP A 266 8.65 12.56 -7.03
CA ASP A 266 9.47 11.42 -7.41
C ASP A 266 8.86 10.60 -8.57
N CYS A 267 7.91 11.18 -9.30
CA CYS A 267 7.24 10.53 -10.42
C CYS A 267 7.48 11.13 -11.80
#